data_d408b6ad939d13f3e60aa13172f14495
#
_entry.id   d408b6ad939d13f3e60aa13172f14495
#
_cell.length_a   1.000
_cell.length_b   1.000
_cell.length_c   1.000
_cell.angle_alpha   90.00
_cell.angle_beta   90.00
_cell.angle_gamma   90.00
#
_symmetry.space_group_name_H-M   'P 1'
#
loop_
_entity.id
_entity.type
_entity.pdbx_description
1 polymer ?
#
loop_
_entity_poly.entity_id
_entity_poly.type
_entity_poly.pdbx_seq_one_letter_code
_entity_poly.pdbx_strand_id
1 'polypeptide(L)'
;ELGRPAANTKLGPKRILTVRTRGGNKKYRALRLDCGNFSWASEHCTRKTRIIDVVYNASNNELVRTKTLVKNAIVMIDATPFRQWYESHYALPLGRKKGAKLADIVGGALIVRQLGSLLADIEGGALLKKRSKKLEKNIKERQKVAKVDPLLEELFMTGMVKACISSRPGQCGRC
;
A
#
# COMPACT_ATOMS: atom_id res chain seq x y z
N GLU A 1 -8.90 -38.00 -8.01
CA GLU A 1 -9.10 -36.57 -7.76
C GLU A 1 -9.05 -36.27 -6.27
N LEU A 2 -8.39 -35.19 -5.89
CA LEU A 2 -8.22 -34.83 -4.48
C LEU A 2 -8.75 -33.42 -4.23
N GLY A 3 -9.99 -33.31 -3.79
CA GLY A 3 -10.58 -32.08 -3.28
C GLY A 3 -10.13 -31.78 -1.85
N ARG A 4 -10.11 -30.51 -1.47
CA ARG A 4 -9.82 -30.05 -0.10
C ARG A 4 -10.77 -28.93 0.29
N PRO A 5 -11.10 -28.79 1.59
CA PRO A 5 -11.94 -27.69 2.06
C PRO A 5 -11.35 -26.31 1.69
N ALA A 6 -12.23 -25.33 1.48
CA ALA A 6 -11.82 -23.96 1.26
C ALA A 6 -11.09 -23.39 2.49
N ALA A 7 -10.09 -22.54 2.28
CA ALA A 7 -9.35 -21.94 3.37
C ALA A 7 -10.15 -20.87 4.12
N ASN A 8 -11.10 -20.22 3.44
CA ASN A 8 -11.90 -19.11 3.98
C ASN A 8 -11.04 -18.09 4.74
N THR A 9 -9.95 -17.64 4.10
CA THR A 9 -8.99 -16.69 4.70
C THR A 9 -9.72 -15.46 5.21
N LYS A 10 -9.56 -15.12 6.47
CA LYS A 10 -10.17 -13.94 7.11
C LYS A 10 -9.14 -12.81 7.29
N LEU A 11 -9.64 -11.59 7.39
CA LEU A 11 -8.83 -10.47 7.83
C LEU A 11 -8.48 -10.63 9.33
N GLY A 12 -7.20 -10.45 9.67
CA GLY A 12 -6.72 -10.53 11.06
C GLY A 12 -5.27 -10.97 11.17
N PRO A 13 -4.73 -11.13 12.37
CA PRO A 13 -3.33 -11.46 12.60
C PRO A 13 -2.87 -12.66 11.77
N LYS A 14 -1.71 -12.55 11.14
CA LYS A 14 -1.17 -13.53 10.19
C LYS A 14 -1.15 -14.95 10.77
N ARG A 15 -1.87 -15.88 10.11
CA ARG A 15 -1.84 -17.31 10.40
C ARG A 15 -1.85 -18.10 9.10
N ILE A 16 -0.78 -18.86 8.84
CA ILE A 16 -0.60 -19.65 7.62
C ILE A 16 -0.27 -21.09 7.99
N LEU A 17 -0.93 -22.04 7.34
CA LEU A 17 -0.65 -23.47 7.44
C LEU A 17 0.04 -23.95 6.17
N THR A 18 1.00 -24.84 6.34
CA THR A 18 1.65 -25.54 5.23
C THR A 18 0.94 -26.86 4.98
N VAL A 19 0.59 -27.14 3.73
CA VAL A 19 -0.06 -28.37 3.29
C VAL A 19 0.87 -29.09 2.32
N ARG A 20 1.23 -30.33 2.64
CA ARG A 20 1.97 -31.19 1.73
C ARG A 20 1.08 -31.60 0.55
N THR A 21 1.57 -31.51 -0.65
CA THR A 21 0.89 -31.93 -1.88
C THR A 21 1.64 -33.06 -2.57
N ARG A 22 1.08 -33.59 -3.68
CA ARG A 22 1.74 -34.62 -4.49
C ARG A 22 3.15 -34.21 -4.90
N GLY A 23 4.05 -35.15 -5.03
CA GLY A 23 5.45 -34.91 -5.39
C GLY A 23 6.29 -34.25 -4.30
N GLY A 24 5.83 -34.22 -3.04
CA GLY A 24 6.55 -33.57 -1.94
C GLY A 24 6.46 -32.06 -1.91
N ASN A 25 5.72 -31.44 -2.85
CA ASN A 25 5.53 -30.00 -2.92
C ASN A 25 4.71 -29.47 -1.73
N LYS A 26 4.84 -28.18 -1.46
CA LYS A 26 4.11 -27.49 -0.37
C LYS A 26 3.19 -26.43 -0.94
N LYS A 27 1.98 -26.34 -0.41
CA LYS A 27 1.08 -25.19 -0.55
C LYS A 27 0.93 -24.49 0.78
N TYR A 28 0.68 -23.18 0.73
CA TYR A 28 0.53 -22.36 1.93
C TYR A 28 -0.92 -21.90 2.02
N ARG A 29 -1.61 -22.34 3.03
CA ARG A 29 -3.01 -22.02 3.27
C ARG A 29 -3.09 -20.93 4.33
N ALA A 30 -3.33 -19.70 3.90
CA ALA A 30 -3.58 -18.62 4.83
C ALA A 30 -4.98 -18.78 5.44
N LEU A 31 -5.04 -18.78 6.76
CA LEU A 31 -6.29 -18.73 7.51
C LEU A 31 -6.63 -17.30 7.90
N ARG A 32 -5.62 -16.50 8.20
CA ARG A 32 -5.76 -15.07 8.48
C ARG A 32 -4.58 -14.29 7.89
N LEU A 33 -4.86 -13.09 7.37
CA LEU A 33 -3.86 -12.13 6.90
C LEU A 33 -4.30 -10.73 7.30
N ASP A 34 -3.33 -9.92 7.70
CA ASP A 34 -3.47 -8.51 8.07
C ASP A 34 -2.82 -7.57 7.05
N CYS A 35 -1.86 -8.07 6.28
CA CYS A 35 -1.11 -7.30 5.31
C CYS A 35 -0.92 -8.08 4.01
N GLY A 36 -0.70 -7.33 2.94
CA GLY A 36 -0.43 -7.86 1.61
C GLY A 36 0.60 -7.03 0.86
N ASN A 37 1.00 -7.54 -0.29
CA ASN A 37 1.89 -6.83 -1.20
C ASN A 37 1.07 -6.36 -2.40
N PHE A 38 0.83 -5.05 -2.51
CA PHE A 38 -0.01 -4.44 -3.52
C PHE A 38 0.81 -3.66 -4.53
N SER A 39 0.40 -3.73 -5.79
CA SER A 39 1.04 -3.07 -6.91
C SER A 39 0.19 -1.91 -7.42
N TRP A 40 0.82 -0.77 -7.61
CA TRP A 40 0.27 0.37 -8.33
C TRP A 40 0.77 0.30 -9.77
N ALA A 41 -0.07 -0.19 -10.67
CA ALA A 41 0.34 -0.58 -12.02
C ALA A 41 0.82 0.61 -12.87
N SER A 42 0.13 1.76 -12.83
CA SER A 42 0.52 2.94 -13.60
C SER A 42 1.89 3.50 -13.20
N GLU A 43 2.26 3.38 -11.93
CA GLU A 43 3.52 3.84 -11.38
C GLU A 43 4.58 2.73 -11.28
N HIS A 44 4.26 1.51 -11.71
CA HIS A 44 5.14 0.33 -11.64
C HIS A 44 5.79 0.10 -10.27
N CYS A 45 5.09 0.48 -9.20
CA CYS A 45 5.59 0.28 -7.84
C CYS A 45 4.76 -0.75 -7.08
N THR A 46 5.45 -1.56 -6.27
CA THR A 46 4.84 -2.56 -5.40
C THR A 46 5.28 -2.32 -3.98
N ARG A 47 4.34 -2.23 -3.05
CA ARG A 47 4.61 -2.00 -1.63
C ARG A 47 3.79 -2.92 -0.75
N LYS A 48 4.41 -3.33 0.35
CA LYS A 48 3.71 -4.04 1.42
C LYS A 48 2.91 -3.04 2.23
N THR A 49 1.61 -3.30 2.39
CA THR A 49 0.73 -2.45 3.17
C THR A 49 -0.30 -3.26 3.95
N ARG A 50 -0.95 -2.64 4.92
CA ARG A 50 -2.00 -3.25 5.74
C ARG A 50 -3.32 -3.25 4.98
N ILE A 51 -4.10 -4.30 5.19
CA ILE A 51 -5.48 -4.41 4.74
C ILE A 51 -6.36 -3.92 5.90
N ILE A 52 -7.17 -2.90 5.64
CA ILE A 52 -8.03 -2.27 6.64
C ILE A 52 -9.36 -3.00 6.70
N ASP A 53 -10.00 -3.16 5.54
CA ASP A 53 -11.31 -3.84 5.45
C ASP A 53 -11.57 -4.43 4.06
N VAL A 54 -12.61 -5.27 3.97
CA VAL A 54 -13.16 -5.79 2.71
C VAL A 54 -14.40 -4.96 2.36
N VAL A 55 -14.40 -4.35 1.19
CA VAL A 55 -15.45 -3.40 0.77
C VAL A 55 -16.51 -4.05 -0.09
N TYR A 56 -16.07 -4.90 -1.03
CA TYR A 56 -16.97 -5.48 -2.01
C TYR A 56 -16.50 -6.85 -2.48
N ASN A 57 -17.45 -7.73 -2.75
CA ASN A 57 -17.19 -9.02 -3.39
C ASN A 57 -18.34 -9.34 -4.35
N ALA A 58 -18.01 -9.57 -5.63
CA ALA A 58 -19.01 -9.86 -6.66
C ALA A 58 -19.70 -11.25 -6.47
N SER A 59 -19.06 -12.17 -5.74
CA SER A 59 -19.59 -13.53 -5.57
C SER A 59 -20.69 -13.60 -4.53
N ASN A 60 -20.48 -12.97 -3.35
CA ASN A 60 -21.42 -13.07 -2.24
C ASN A 60 -21.16 -11.97 -1.21
N ASN A 61 -22.22 -11.30 -0.75
CA ASN A 61 -22.18 -10.29 0.31
C ASN A 61 -21.78 -10.86 1.68
N GLU A 62 -22.05 -12.12 1.95
CA GLU A 62 -21.60 -12.81 3.15
C GLU A 62 -20.07 -12.83 3.28
N LEU A 63 -19.35 -12.90 2.17
CA LEU A 63 -17.89 -12.83 2.16
C LEU A 63 -17.38 -11.44 2.56
N VAL A 64 -18.14 -10.38 2.27
CA VAL A 64 -17.84 -9.02 2.74
C VAL A 64 -18.11 -8.92 4.23
N ARG A 65 -19.28 -9.33 4.69
CA ARG A 65 -19.67 -9.30 6.10
C ARG A 65 -18.69 -10.07 7.00
N THR A 66 -18.26 -11.24 6.54
CA THR A 66 -17.30 -12.09 7.25
C THR A 66 -15.83 -11.71 7.01
N LYS A 67 -15.56 -10.63 6.29
CA LYS A 67 -14.20 -10.12 5.97
C LYS A 67 -13.29 -11.19 5.37
N THR A 68 -13.83 -11.96 4.42
CA THR A 68 -13.10 -13.05 3.78
C THR A 68 -12.30 -12.55 2.59
N LEU A 69 -11.01 -12.88 2.57
CA LEU A 69 -10.07 -12.50 1.53
C LEU A 69 -10.05 -13.60 0.45
N VAL A 70 -10.63 -13.31 -0.70
CA VAL A 70 -10.63 -14.18 -1.88
C VAL A 70 -10.14 -13.42 -3.09
N LYS A 71 -9.70 -14.14 -4.13
CA LYS A 71 -9.34 -13.51 -5.39
C LYS A 71 -10.51 -12.66 -5.91
N ASN A 72 -10.20 -11.47 -6.44
CA ASN A 72 -11.14 -10.48 -6.96
C ASN A 72 -12.02 -9.76 -5.91
N ALA A 73 -11.75 -9.94 -4.61
CA ALA A 73 -12.35 -9.10 -3.58
C ALA A 73 -11.74 -7.69 -3.63
N ILE A 74 -12.58 -6.66 -3.46
CA ILE A 74 -12.14 -5.28 -3.32
C ILE A 74 -11.91 -4.99 -1.83
N VAL A 75 -10.71 -4.59 -1.52
CA VAL A 75 -10.27 -4.29 -0.15
C VAL A 75 -9.84 -2.85 -0.01
N MET A 76 -9.95 -2.31 1.17
CA MET A 76 -9.39 -1.03 1.57
C MET A 76 -8.00 -1.26 2.16
N ILE A 77 -7.00 -0.56 1.64
CA ILE A 77 -5.60 -0.67 2.08
C ILE A 77 -5.07 0.68 2.53
N ASP A 78 -4.03 0.67 3.36
CA ASP A 78 -3.32 1.87 3.80
C ASP A 78 -2.54 2.49 2.62
N ALA A 79 -2.79 3.76 2.35
CA ALA A 79 -2.19 4.49 1.24
C ALA A 79 -0.78 5.03 1.57
N THR A 80 -0.38 5.06 2.83
CA THR A 80 0.85 5.69 3.31
C THR A 80 2.11 5.23 2.57
N PRO A 81 2.37 3.92 2.34
CA PRO A 81 3.58 3.47 1.66
C PRO A 81 3.66 3.93 0.20
N PHE A 82 2.52 4.04 -0.47
CA PHE A 82 2.44 4.51 -1.85
C PHE A 82 2.62 6.02 -1.94
N ARG A 83 2.03 6.78 -1.02
CA ARG A 83 2.22 8.22 -0.90
C ARG A 83 3.70 8.56 -0.65
N GLN A 84 4.34 7.90 0.30
CA GLN A 84 5.77 8.09 0.59
C GLN A 84 6.65 7.79 -0.62
N TRP A 85 6.35 6.72 -1.36
CA TRP A 85 7.08 6.40 -2.58
C TRP A 85 6.90 7.48 -3.64
N TYR A 86 5.67 7.95 -3.88
CA TYR A 86 5.36 8.98 -4.87
C TYR A 86 6.05 10.29 -4.54
N GLU A 87 5.96 10.75 -3.31
CA GLU A 87 6.61 11.98 -2.83
C GLU A 87 8.14 11.88 -2.91
N SER A 88 8.71 10.71 -2.64
CA SER A 88 10.15 10.46 -2.80
C SER A 88 10.60 10.47 -4.26
N HIS A 89 9.80 9.88 -5.16
CA HIS A 89 10.15 9.67 -6.56
C HIS A 89 9.97 10.94 -7.42
N TYR A 90 8.86 11.64 -7.20
CA TYR A 90 8.51 12.83 -7.98
C TYR A 90 8.78 14.15 -7.26
N ALA A 91 9.00 14.13 -5.95
CA ALA A 91 9.08 15.32 -5.10
C ALA A 91 7.85 16.24 -5.22
N LEU A 92 6.68 15.64 -5.42
CA LEU A 92 5.40 16.33 -5.46
C LEU A 92 4.54 15.85 -4.29
N PRO A 93 3.80 16.74 -3.61
CA PRO A 93 2.86 16.32 -2.57
C PRO A 93 1.70 15.53 -3.19
N LEU A 94 1.25 14.47 -2.53
CA LEU A 94 0.12 13.67 -2.95
C LEU A 94 -0.90 13.53 -1.80
N GLY A 95 -2.17 13.84 -2.06
CA GLY A 95 -3.24 13.68 -1.09
C GLY A 95 -3.09 14.53 0.17
N ARG A 96 -2.47 15.69 0.07
CA ARG A 96 -2.38 16.66 1.18
C ARG A 96 -3.48 17.71 1.07
N LYS A 97 -4.09 18.09 2.18
CA LYS A 97 -5.09 19.16 2.20
C LYS A 97 -4.46 20.46 1.68
N LYS A 98 -5.13 21.12 0.73
CA LYS A 98 -4.75 22.46 0.26
C LYS A 98 -4.78 23.41 1.46
N GLY A 99 -3.64 24.01 1.81
CA GLY A 99 -3.52 24.89 2.98
C GLY A 99 -2.81 24.28 4.20
N ALA A 100 -2.45 23.00 4.22
CA ALA A 100 -1.41 22.52 5.11
C ALA A 100 -0.12 23.24 4.70
N LYS A 101 0.15 24.38 5.34
CA LYS A 101 1.27 25.26 4.98
C LYS A 101 2.56 24.45 5.04
N LEU A 102 3.31 24.43 3.95
CA LEU A 102 4.73 24.07 3.97
C LEU A 102 5.47 24.84 5.11
N ALA A 103 4.92 25.97 5.54
CA ALA A 103 5.39 26.79 6.64
C ALA A 103 5.36 26.09 8.02
N ASP A 104 4.39 25.24 8.30
CA ASP A 104 4.36 24.50 9.57
C ASP A 104 5.44 23.41 9.61
N ILE A 105 5.84 22.94 8.42
CA ILE A 105 6.99 22.04 8.25
C ILE A 105 8.30 22.83 8.27
N VAL A 106 8.32 24.07 7.78
CA VAL A 106 9.50 24.95 7.75
C VAL A 106 9.76 25.58 9.11
N GLY A 107 8.72 25.87 9.93
CA GLY A 107 8.88 26.27 11.32
C GLY A 107 9.61 25.21 12.17
N GLY A 108 9.45 23.93 11.83
CA GLY A 108 10.26 22.84 12.35
C GLY A 108 11.68 22.77 11.80
N ALA A 109 11.99 23.41 10.67
CA ALA A 109 13.29 23.29 10.02
C ALA A 109 14.46 23.93 10.81
N LEU A 110 14.19 24.89 11.68
CA LEU A 110 15.19 25.41 12.62
C LEU A 110 15.56 24.41 13.72
N ILE A 111 14.58 23.61 14.16
CA ILE A 111 14.79 22.49 15.10
C ILE A 111 15.43 21.30 14.39
N VAL A 112 15.11 21.08 13.11
CA VAL A 112 15.64 20.00 12.24
C VAL A 112 17.16 20.06 12.07
N ARG A 113 17.77 21.23 12.18
CA ARG A 113 19.24 21.36 12.06
C ARG A 113 19.99 20.72 13.22
N GLN A 114 19.34 20.50 14.38
CA GLN A 114 19.91 19.85 15.55
C GLN A 114 19.52 18.37 15.71
N LEU A 115 18.44 17.90 15.06
CA LEU A 115 17.88 16.54 15.20
C LEU A 115 17.88 15.75 13.88
N GLY A 116 18.85 15.96 13.04
CA GLY A 116 18.93 15.56 11.62
C GLY A 116 18.78 14.05 11.28
N SER A 117 18.67 13.15 12.23
CA SER A 117 18.47 11.72 11.96
C SER A 117 17.07 11.19 12.34
N LEU A 118 16.40 11.80 13.30
CA LEU A 118 15.09 11.35 13.79
C LEU A 118 13.89 11.82 12.97
N LEU A 119 14.08 12.76 12.05
CA LEU A 119 13.02 13.41 11.26
C LEU A 119 12.86 12.83 9.84
N ALA A 120 13.66 11.84 9.46
CA ALA A 120 13.49 11.13 8.18
C ALA A 120 12.18 10.35 8.10
N ASP A 121 11.58 10.03 9.24
CA ASP A 121 10.35 9.23 9.36
C ASP A 121 9.08 10.07 9.48
N ILE A 122 9.18 11.41 9.56
CA ILE A 122 8.01 12.29 9.61
C ILE A 122 7.43 12.43 8.20
N GLU A 123 6.12 12.29 8.09
CA GLU A 123 5.36 12.47 6.85
C GLU A 123 5.69 13.83 6.20
N GLY A 124 6.35 13.80 5.05
CA GLY A 124 6.79 14.99 4.31
C GLY A 124 8.30 15.23 4.25
N GLY A 125 9.11 14.53 5.03
CA GLY A 125 10.57 14.65 5.02
C GLY A 125 11.21 14.41 3.64
N ALA A 126 10.58 13.59 2.80
CA ALA A 126 11.05 13.35 1.43
C ALA A 126 10.99 14.59 0.53
N LEU A 127 10.06 15.53 0.78
CA LEU A 127 9.92 16.77 -0.01
C LEU A 127 10.98 17.81 0.34
N LEU A 128 11.41 17.86 1.60
CA LEU A 128 12.33 18.88 2.13
C LEU A 128 13.82 18.46 2.06
N LYS A 129 14.10 17.24 1.70
CA LYS A 129 15.47 16.71 1.67
C LYS A 129 16.33 17.44 0.64
N LYS A 130 17.50 17.96 1.06
CA LYS A 130 18.50 18.51 0.12
C LYS A 130 18.94 17.43 -0.87
N ARG A 131 18.95 17.76 -2.16
CA ARG A 131 19.26 16.86 -3.27
C ARG A 131 20.47 17.38 -4.06
N SER A 132 21.18 16.47 -4.71
CA SER A 132 22.24 16.83 -5.66
C SER A 132 21.65 17.42 -6.94
N LYS A 133 22.36 18.31 -7.60
CA LYS A 133 21.95 18.94 -8.89
C LYS A 133 21.56 17.91 -9.97
N LYS A 134 22.28 16.77 -10.03
CA LYS A 134 21.96 15.66 -10.96
C LYS A 134 20.60 15.04 -10.63
N LEU A 135 20.32 14.78 -9.36
CA LEU A 135 19.05 14.22 -8.93
C LEU A 135 17.87 15.18 -9.17
N GLU A 136 18.09 16.48 -8.94
CA GLU A 136 17.07 17.50 -9.22
C GLU A 136 16.70 17.57 -10.71
N LYS A 137 17.69 17.45 -11.61
CA LYS A 137 17.44 17.37 -13.05
C LYS A 137 16.56 16.17 -13.40
N ASN A 138 16.91 15.00 -12.89
CA ASN A 138 16.12 13.79 -13.11
C ASN A 138 14.69 13.88 -12.54
N ILE A 139 14.52 14.51 -11.37
CA ILE A 139 13.20 14.75 -10.78
C ILE A 139 12.37 15.68 -11.65
N LYS A 140 12.95 16.78 -12.14
CA LYS A 140 12.24 17.71 -13.06
C LYS A 140 11.79 17.02 -14.35
N GLU A 141 12.58 16.10 -14.88
CA GLU A 141 12.18 15.28 -16.03
C GLU A 141 11.01 14.34 -15.69
N ARG A 142 11.05 13.68 -14.55
CA ARG A 142 9.95 12.82 -14.07
C ARG A 142 8.66 13.61 -13.82
N GLN A 143 8.76 14.79 -13.25
CA GLN A 143 7.61 15.66 -12.96
C GLN A 143 6.81 16.04 -14.21
N LYS A 144 7.44 16.13 -15.38
CA LYS A 144 6.75 16.41 -16.65
C LYS A 144 5.77 15.31 -17.05
N VAL A 145 6.04 14.09 -16.63
CA VAL A 145 5.23 12.89 -16.93
C VAL A 145 4.31 12.51 -15.77
N ALA A 146 4.56 13.07 -14.58
CA ALA A 146 3.78 12.77 -13.38
C ALA A 146 2.32 13.21 -13.55
N LYS A 147 1.40 12.24 -13.60
CA LYS A 147 -0.03 12.47 -13.70
C LYS A 147 -0.76 11.45 -12.84
N VAL A 148 -1.56 11.93 -11.89
CA VAL A 148 -2.41 11.09 -11.04
C VAL A 148 -3.87 11.41 -11.38
N ASP A 149 -4.71 10.38 -11.38
CA ASP A 149 -6.15 10.52 -11.55
C ASP A 149 -6.75 11.31 -10.38
N PRO A 150 -7.61 12.32 -10.61
CA PRO A 150 -8.24 13.11 -9.55
C PRO A 150 -8.98 12.28 -8.51
N LEU A 151 -9.67 11.21 -8.93
CA LEU A 151 -10.36 10.29 -8.01
C LEU A 151 -9.38 9.55 -7.09
N LEU A 152 -8.21 9.18 -7.60
CA LEU A 152 -7.14 8.60 -6.79
C LEU A 152 -6.57 9.62 -5.79
N GLU A 153 -6.39 10.87 -6.21
CA GLU A 153 -5.88 11.92 -5.32
C GLU A 153 -6.81 12.15 -4.13
N GLU A 154 -8.13 12.14 -4.34
CA GLU A 154 -9.12 12.20 -3.26
C GLU A 154 -8.98 11.01 -2.30
N LEU A 155 -8.79 9.80 -2.81
CA LEU A 155 -8.56 8.62 -1.98
C LEU A 155 -7.25 8.73 -1.16
N PHE A 156 -6.21 9.27 -1.75
CA PHE A 156 -4.96 9.54 -1.01
C PHE A 156 -5.13 10.59 0.10
N MET A 157 -6.05 11.55 -0.05
CA MET A 157 -6.39 12.49 1.02
C MET A 157 -7.04 11.82 2.23
N THR A 158 -7.82 10.77 2.01
CA THR A 158 -8.42 9.98 3.11
C THR A 158 -7.42 9.03 3.77
N GLY A 159 -6.25 8.82 3.18
CA GLY A 159 -5.24 7.88 3.65
C GLY A 159 -5.55 6.40 3.35
N MET A 160 -6.64 6.12 2.63
CA MET A 160 -7.09 4.76 2.32
C MET A 160 -7.40 4.62 0.83
N VAL A 161 -6.89 3.56 0.21
CA VAL A 161 -7.08 3.30 -1.23
C VAL A 161 -7.74 1.94 -1.42
N LYS A 162 -8.62 1.84 -2.42
CA LYS A 162 -9.23 0.58 -2.82
C LYS A 162 -8.26 -0.21 -3.69
N ALA A 163 -8.18 -1.51 -3.46
CA ALA A 163 -7.36 -2.44 -4.23
C ALA A 163 -8.10 -3.75 -4.48
N CYS A 164 -7.76 -4.43 -5.57
CA CYS A 164 -8.32 -5.73 -5.91
C CYS A 164 -7.30 -6.83 -5.58
N ILE A 165 -7.75 -7.91 -4.93
CA ILE A 165 -6.92 -9.07 -4.64
C ILE A 165 -6.76 -9.90 -5.93
N SER A 166 -5.54 -10.04 -6.44
CA SER A 166 -5.22 -10.90 -7.60
C SER A 166 -4.74 -12.28 -7.19
N SER A 167 -4.21 -12.44 -5.98
CA SER A 167 -3.71 -13.70 -5.43
C SER A 167 -4.84 -14.62 -4.97
N ARG A 168 -4.49 -15.87 -4.66
CA ARG A 168 -5.36 -16.86 -4.02
C ARG A 168 -4.80 -17.17 -2.63
N PRO A 169 -5.18 -16.46 -1.57
CA PRO A 169 -4.57 -16.58 -0.24
C PRO A 169 -4.58 -18.01 0.33
N GLY A 170 -5.61 -18.78 0.01
CA GLY A 170 -5.72 -20.19 0.42
C GLY A 170 -4.79 -21.16 -0.34
N GLN A 171 -4.07 -20.73 -1.35
CA GLN A 171 -3.14 -21.53 -2.14
C GLN A 171 -1.70 -21.08 -1.96
N CYS A 172 -1.44 -19.76 -2.05
CA CYS A 172 -0.09 -19.20 -1.97
C CYS A 172 0.27 -18.65 -0.57
N GLY A 173 -0.69 -18.53 0.34
CA GLY A 173 -0.47 -18.00 1.68
C GLY A 173 -0.21 -16.50 1.76
N ARG A 174 -0.50 -15.76 0.69
CA ARG A 174 -0.22 -14.32 0.57
C ARG A 174 -1.41 -13.57 -0.04
N CYS A 175 -1.50 -12.31 0.30
CA CYS A 175 -2.38 -11.33 -0.31
C CYS A 175 -1.54 -10.27 -1.03
#